data_5759ab99aa37936366de92567bc87c1b
#
_entry.id   5759ab99aa37936366de92567bc87c1b
#
_cell.length_a   1.000
_cell.length_b   1.000
_cell.length_c   1.000
_cell.angle_alpha   90.00
_cell.angle_beta   90.00
_cell.angle_gamma   90.00
#
_symmetry.space_group_name_H-M   'P 1'
#
loop_
_entity.id
_entity.type
_entity.pdbx_description
1 polymer ?
#
loop_
_entity_poly.entity_id
_entity_poly.type
_entity_poly.pdbx_seq_one_letter_code
_entity_poly.pdbx_strand_id
1 'polypeptide(L)'
;MKLLKTDYFDLYQLHGMKSKEDYEEAMGKNGVLETLDKAKKDGKIKHVGFSCHSTEIAELLIENYDFDSVLLPVNWNLILKQGFGKDTIDKITKKGISVLALKVMAHRLWKTKEERENSYKNCWYKPLDNQKEINLAVNFALSQHITSFLPPGDHKLFYKGLEAVENYKKIDQKEINQLININNNLPIGSNKEIYI
;
A
#
# COMPACT_ATOMS: atom_id res chain seq x y z
N MET A 1 -0.84 -14.43 20.09
CA MET A 1 -1.67 -13.91 21.19
C MET A 1 -0.91 -13.86 22.53
N LYS A 2 -0.38 -14.96 23.10
CA LYS A 2 0.34 -14.94 24.39
C LYS A 2 1.48 -13.91 24.46
N LEU A 3 2.33 -13.82 23.42
CA LEU A 3 3.46 -12.87 23.36
C LEU A 3 3.00 -11.41 23.30
N LEU A 4 1.87 -11.12 22.63
CA LEU A 4 1.32 -9.78 22.48
C LEU A 4 0.35 -9.42 23.61
N LYS A 5 0.12 -10.34 24.56
CA LYS A 5 -0.79 -10.15 25.70
C LYS A 5 -2.18 -9.65 25.27
N THR A 6 -2.72 -10.25 24.21
CA THR A 6 -4.06 -9.95 23.69
C THR A 6 -4.84 -11.24 23.44
N ASP A 7 -6.15 -11.16 23.51
CA ASP A 7 -7.07 -12.29 23.25
C ASP A 7 -7.60 -12.27 21.82
N TYR A 8 -7.43 -11.16 21.08
CA TYR A 8 -7.88 -11.03 19.71
C TYR A 8 -6.96 -10.09 18.90
N PHE A 9 -7.12 -10.11 17.58
CA PHE A 9 -6.57 -9.13 16.65
C PHE A 9 -7.70 -8.34 16.01
N ASP A 10 -7.55 -7.02 15.92
CA ASP A 10 -8.53 -6.19 15.21
C ASP A 10 -8.52 -6.49 13.72
N LEU A 11 -7.35 -6.61 13.11
CA LEU A 11 -7.19 -6.93 11.69
C LEU A 11 -6.13 -8.02 11.51
N TYR A 12 -6.46 -9.07 10.76
CA TYR A 12 -5.54 -10.08 10.30
C TYR A 12 -5.48 -10.06 8.77
N GLN A 13 -4.27 -10.02 8.20
CA GLN A 13 -4.10 -9.88 6.75
C GLN A 13 -3.30 -11.04 6.16
N LEU A 14 -3.79 -11.60 5.04
CA LEU A 14 -2.98 -12.45 4.18
C LEU A 14 -1.86 -11.61 3.60
N HIS A 15 -0.61 -12.12 3.65
CA HIS A 15 0.54 -11.37 3.23
C HIS A 15 0.98 -11.70 1.81
N GLY A 16 1.08 -10.67 0.97
CA GLY A 16 1.78 -10.77 -0.31
C GLY A 16 1.10 -11.67 -1.34
N MET A 17 -0.22 -11.61 -1.47
CA MET A 17 -0.95 -12.30 -2.53
C MET A 17 -0.49 -11.78 -3.90
N LYS A 18 0.17 -12.61 -4.72
CA LYS A 18 0.88 -12.19 -5.94
C LYS A 18 0.42 -12.92 -7.18
N SER A 19 -0.04 -14.14 -7.03
CA SER A 19 -0.29 -15.05 -8.14
C SER A 19 -1.65 -15.72 -8.03
N LYS A 20 -2.04 -16.37 -9.11
CA LYS A 20 -3.25 -17.17 -9.15
C LYS A 20 -3.14 -18.39 -8.26
N GLU A 21 -1.94 -18.95 -8.11
CA GLU A 21 -1.64 -20.04 -7.19
C GLU A 21 -1.90 -19.62 -5.74
N ASP A 22 -1.44 -18.43 -5.32
CA ASP A 22 -1.73 -17.88 -3.98
C ASP A 22 -3.23 -17.76 -3.75
N TYR A 23 -3.97 -17.30 -4.76
CA TYR A 23 -5.44 -17.22 -4.72
C TYR A 23 -6.07 -18.60 -4.56
N GLU A 24 -5.68 -19.56 -5.40
CA GLU A 24 -6.23 -20.91 -5.37
C GLU A 24 -5.94 -21.63 -4.03
N GLU A 25 -4.74 -21.44 -3.45
CA GLU A 25 -4.39 -21.95 -2.14
C GLU A 25 -5.23 -21.30 -1.03
N ALA A 26 -5.43 -20.00 -1.08
CA ALA A 26 -6.20 -19.27 -0.07
C ALA A 26 -7.69 -19.62 -0.09
N MET A 27 -8.26 -19.74 -1.30
CA MET A 27 -9.69 -19.98 -1.53
C MET A 27 -10.06 -21.47 -1.55
N GLY A 28 -9.07 -22.36 -1.70
CA GLY A 28 -9.28 -23.79 -1.84
C GLY A 28 -9.89 -24.46 -0.60
N LYS A 29 -10.34 -25.70 -0.77
CA LYS A 29 -10.82 -26.54 0.33
C LYS A 29 -9.71 -26.75 1.37
N ASN A 30 -9.99 -26.48 2.63
CA ASN A 30 -9.04 -26.41 3.76
C ASN A 30 -8.00 -25.28 3.57
N GLY A 31 -8.29 -24.28 2.76
CA GLY A 31 -7.46 -23.11 2.56
C GLY A 31 -7.41 -22.19 3.79
N VAL A 32 -6.55 -21.19 3.73
CA VAL A 32 -6.33 -20.30 4.87
C VAL A 32 -7.60 -19.50 5.23
N LEU A 33 -8.46 -19.16 4.26
CA LEU A 33 -9.69 -18.40 4.52
C LEU A 33 -10.70 -19.17 5.38
N GLU A 34 -10.83 -20.49 5.21
CA GLU A 34 -11.67 -21.30 6.12
C GLU A 34 -11.15 -21.22 7.57
N THR A 35 -9.82 -21.20 7.75
CA THR A 35 -9.21 -21.04 9.08
C THR A 35 -9.46 -19.66 9.67
N LEU A 36 -9.41 -18.60 8.83
CA LEU A 36 -9.68 -17.23 9.27
C LEU A 36 -11.16 -17.04 9.61
N ASP A 37 -12.08 -17.62 8.85
CA ASP A 37 -13.51 -17.61 9.16
C ASP A 37 -13.81 -18.26 10.50
N LYS A 38 -13.17 -19.39 10.79
CA LYS A 38 -13.28 -20.03 12.09
C LYS A 38 -12.71 -19.14 13.19
N ALA A 39 -11.54 -18.54 12.98
CA ALA A 39 -10.94 -17.65 13.95
C ALA A 39 -11.79 -16.38 14.18
N LYS A 40 -12.47 -15.87 13.15
CA LYS A 40 -13.44 -14.76 13.25
C LYS A 40 -14.66 -15.18 14.07
N LYS A 41 -15.22 -16.36 13.83
CA LYS A 41 -16.33 -16.93 14.63
C LYS A 41 -15.94 -17.15 16.09
N ASP A 42 -14.71 -17.59 16.35
CA ASP A 42 -14.15 -17.80 17.68
C ASP A 42 -13.79 -16.47 18.40
N GLY A 43 -14.01 -15.30 17.78
CA GLY A 43 -13.68 -13.98 18.32
C GLY A 43 -12.18 -13.66 18.43
N LYS A 44 -11.33 -14.47 17.78
CA LYS A 44 -9.87 -14.29 17.79
C LYS A 44 -9.39 -13.21 16.80
N ILE A 45 -10.17 -12.96 15.76
CA ILE A 45 -9.96 -11.89 14.77
C ILE A 45 -11.29 -11.18 14.55
N LYS A 46 -11.24 -9.84 14.40
CA LYS A 46 -12.44 -9.04 14.09
C LYS A 46 -12.59 -8.85 12.59
N HIS A 47 -11.49 -8.50 11.91
CA HIS A 47 -11.48 -8.15 10.50
C HIS A 47 -10.43 -8.97 9.76
N VAL A 48 -10.70 -9.28 8.50
CA VAL A 48 -9.81 -10.00 7.59
C VAL A 48 -9.48 -9.12 6.40
N GLY A 49 -8.19 -9.02 6.06
CA GLY A 49 -7.72 -8.32 4.89
C GLY A 49 -6.64 -9.10 4.15
N PHE A 50 -6.06 -8.46 3.15
CA PHE A 50 -4.90 -9.01 2.46
C PHE A 50 -3.98 -7.88 1.94
N SER A 51 -2.73 -8.22 1.66
CA SER A 51 -1.80 -7.38 0.93
C SER A 51 -1.55 -7.93 -0.47
N CYS A 52 -1.56 -7.05 -1.47
CA CYS A 52 -1.41 -7.44 -2.87
C CYS A 52 -0.66 -6.38 -3.66
N HIS A 53 0.11 -6.83 -4.67
CA HIS A 53 0.80 -5.96 -5.63
C HIS A 53 0.34 -6.18 -7.07
N SER A 54 -0.67 -7.02 -7.28
CA SER A 54 -1.32 -7.28 -8.56
C SER A 54 -2.76 -6.79 -8.52
N THR A 55 -3.14 -5.93 -9.46
CA THR A 55 -4.53 -5.46 -9.59
C THR A 55 -5.46 -6.60 -9.96
N GLU A 56 -5.02 -7.51 -10.83
CA GLU A 56 -5.79 -8.69 -11.25
C GLU A 56 -6.10 -9.60 -10.05
N ILE A 57 -5.08 -9.94 -9.26
CA ILE A 57 -5.26 -10.79 -8.07
C ILE A 57 -6.09 -10.09 -6.99
N ALA A 58 -5.89 -8.77 -6.81
CA ALA A 58 -6.70 -8.00 -5.87
C ALA A 58 -8.19 -8.03 -6.26
N GLU A 59 -8.50 -7.82 -7.54
CA GLU A 59 -9.88 -7.87 -8.04
C GLU A 59 -10.48 -9.27 -7.89
N LEU A 60 -9.72 -10.31 -8.24
CA LEU A 60 -10.14 -11.70 -8.10
C LEU A 60 -10.48 -12.05 -6.63
N LEU A 61 -9.64 -11.62 -5.68
CA LEU A 61 -9.86 -11.84 -4.25
C LEU A 61 -11.13 -11.15 -3.74
N ILE A 62 -11.32 -9.86 -4.05
CA ILE A 62 -12.49 -9.11 -3.58
C ILE A 62 -13.80 -9.53 -4.26
N GLU A 63 -13.74 -10.21 -5.39
CA GLU A 63 -14.92 -10.75 -6.04
C GLU A 63 -15.42 -12.04 -5.38
N ASN A 64 -14.53 -12.79 -4.72
CA ASN A 64 -14.82 -14.13 -4.22
C ASN A 64 -14.82 -14.26 -2.68
N TYR A 65 -14.48 -13.18 -1.95
CA TYR A 65 -14.52 -13.19 -0.49
C TYR A 65 -14.75 -11.77 0.07
N ASP A 66 -15.48 -11.68 1.17
CA ASP A 66 -15.82 -10.42 1.84
C ASP A 66 -14.68 -9.96 2.75
N PHE A 67 -13.63 -9.40 2.15
CA PHE A 67 -12.54 -8.78 2.90
C PHE A 67 -12.95 -7.43 3.49
N ASP A 68 -12.43 -7.13 4.68
CA ASP A 68 -12.62 -5.82 5.34
C ASP A 68 -11.60 -4.78 4.85
N SER A 69 -10.41 -5.21 4.41
CA SER A 69 -9.35 -4.29 3.93
C SER A 69 -8.42 -4.90 2.89
N VAL A 70 -7.86 -4.03 2.05
CA VAL A 70 -6.80 -4.33 1.09
C VAL A 70 -5.61 -3.41 1.31
N LEU A 71 -4.43 -3.98 1.49
CA LEU A 71 -3.17 -3.26 1.55
C LEU A 71 -2.51 -3.27 0.16
N LEU A 72 -2.54 -2.13 -0.54
CA LEU A 72 -2.19 -1.99 -1.96
C LEU A 72 -1.20 -0.83 -2.18
N PRO A 73 -0.25 -0.93 -3.11
CA PRO A 73 0.56 0.22 -3.51
C PRO A 73 -0.30 1.33 -4.13
N VAL A 74 -0.30 2.49 -3.49
CA VAL A 74 -0.96 3.70 -4.01
C VAL A 74 0.10 4.78 -4.15
N ASN A 75 0.78 4.77 -5.28
CA ASN A 75 1.88 5.67 -5.53
C ASN A 75 1.60 6.49 -6.80
N TRP A 76 1.88 7.79 -6.73
CA TRP A 76 1.65 8.74 -7.81
C TRP A 76 2.33 8.34 -9.12
N ASN A 77 3.54 7.78 -9.06
CA ASN A 77 4.25 7.35 -10.27
C ASN A 77 3.61 6.12 -10.92
N LEU A 78 3.13 5.16 -10.10
CA LEU A 78 2.38 4.00 -10.59
C LEU A 78 1.08 4.41 -11.28
N ILE A 79 0.31 5.25 -10.63
CA ILE A 79 -1.02 5.64 -11.11
C ILE A 79 -0.89 6.56 -12.34
N LEU A 80 -0.06 7.61 -12.26
CA LEU A 80 0.01 8.63 -13.31
C LEU A 80 0.77 8.17 -14.56
N LYS A 81 1.80 7.33 -14.40
CA LYS A 81 2.66 6.91 -15.53
C LYS A 81 2.39 5.50 -16.03
N GLN A 82 1.86 4.63 -15.18
CA GLN A 82 1.67 3.22 -15.53
C GLN A 82 0.19 2.80 -15.53
N GLY A 83 -0.72 3.70 -15.17
CA GLY A 83 -2.15 3.42 -15.08
C GLY A 83 -2.51 2.36 -14.03
N PHE A 84 -1.59 2.07 -13.08
CA PHE A 84 -1.76 0.98 -12.13
C PHE A 84 -2.73 1.36 -11.01
N GLY A 85 -3.75 0.57 -10.84
CA GLY A 85 -4.51 0.49 -9.60
C GLY A 85 -5.65 1.50 -9.44
N LYS A 86 -5.81 2.51 -10.30
CA LYS A 86 -6.89 3.50 -10.13
C LYS A 86 -8.27 2.84 -10.18
N ASP A 87 -8.54 2.09 -11.23
CA ASP A 87 -9.83 1.40 -11.40
C ASP A 87 -10.05 0.33 -10.32
N THR A 88 -8.98 -0.34 -9.92
CA THR A 88 -9.00 -1.34 -8.84
C THR A 88 -9.33 -0.68 -7.49
N ILE A 89 -8.74 0.48 -7.17
CA ILE A 89 -9.07 1.25 -5.96
C ILE A 89 -10.56 1.61 -5.96
N ASP A 90 -11.08 2.09 -7.09
CA ASP A 90 -12.50 2.44 -7.23
C ASP A 90 -13.42 1.22 -7.07
N LYS A 91 -13.02 0.04 -7.58
CA LYS A 91 -13.77 -1.22 -7.37
C LYS A 91 -13.78 -1.64 -5.92
N ILE A 92 -12.61 -1.61 -5.24
CA ILE A 92 -12.45 -1.96 -3.83
C ILE A 92 -13.34 -1.07 -2.96
N THR A 93 -13.28 0.24 -3.18
CA THR A 93 -14.03 1.21 -2.36
C THR A 93 -15.54 1.17 -2.61
N LYS A 94 -15.98 0.89 -3.85
CA LYS A 94 -17.41 0.66 -4.17
C LYS A 94 -18.00 -0.55 -3.43
N LYS A 95 -17.17 -1.54 -3.10
CA LYS A 95 -17.58 -2.69 -2.28
C LYS A 95 -17.56 -2.40 -0.77
N GLY A 96 -17.19 -1.19 -0.35
CA GLY A 96 -17.06 -0.81 1.06
C GLY A 96 -15.81 -1.35 1.75
N ILE A 97 -14.85 -1.86 0.98
CA ILE A 97 -13.58 -2.41 1.49
C ILE A 97 -12.59 -1.25 1.71
N SER A 98 -11.91 -1.25 2.86
CA SER A 98 -10.91 -0.25 3.21
C SER A 98 -9.63 -0.41 2.38
N VAL A 99 -9.14 0.68 1.78
CA VAL A 99 -7.83 0.71 1.09
C VAL A 99 -6.77 1.27 2.03
N LEU A 100 -5.79 0.45 2.37
CA LEU A 100 -4.60 0.82 3.13
C LEU A 100 -3.45 1.03 2.13
N ALA A 101 -3.03 2.26 1.94
CA ALA A 101 -2.10 2.61 0.89
C ALA A 101 -0.65 2.37 1.29
N LEU A 102 0.07 1.54 0.54
CA LEU A 102 1.50 1.35 0.64
C LEU A 102 2.26 2.29 -0.30
N LYS A 103 3.51 2.55 0.04
CA LYS A 103 4.52 3.16 -0.84
C LYS A 103 4.18 4.57 -1.34
N VAL A 104 3.29 5.27 -0.66
CA VAL A 104 2.92 6.67 -0.98
C VAL A 104 4.15 7.55 -1.11
N MET A 105 5.12 7.41 -0.20
CA MET A 105 6.36 8.19 -0.18
C MET A 105 7.53 7.50 -0.90
N ALA A 106 7.30 6.42 -1.65
CA ALA A 106 8.37 5.75 -2.39
C ALA A 106 8.77 6.57 -3.62
N HIS A 107 10.09 6.73 -3.83
CA HIS A 107 10.65 7.46 -4.96
C HIS A 107 11.25 6.50 -5.99
N ARG A 108 12.24 5.68 -5.60
CA ARG A 108 12.95 4.74 -6.48
C ARG A 108 13.64 3.62 -5.69
N LEU A 109 14.23 2.66 -6.38
CA LEU A 109 15.18 1.75 -5.75
C LEU A 109 16.48 2.47 -5.35
N TRP A 110 17.16 1.95 -4.35
CA TRP A 110 18.51 2.38 -4.01
C TRP A 110 19.46 2.08 -5.17
N LYS A 111 20.34 3.02 -5.51
CA LYS A 111 21.38 2.79 -6.54
C LYS A 111 22.49 1.88 -6.02
N THR A 112 22.84 2.03 -4.74
CA THR A 112 23.89 1.26 -4.07
C THR A 112 23.50 0.95 -2.63
N LYS A 113 24.12 -0.07 -2.06
CA LYS A 113 24.00 -0.39 -0.63
C LYS A 113 24.50 0.76 0.24
N GLU A 114 25.60 1.41 -0.15
CA GLU A 114 26.19 2.54 0.55
C GLU A 114 25.22 3.74 0.60
N GLU A 115 24.53 4.06 -0.52
CA GLU A 115 23.50 5.10 -0.54
C GLU A 115 22.43 4.83 0.52
N ARG A 116 21.99 3.57 0.66
CA ARG A 116 21.00 3.16 1.66
C ARG A 116 21.52 3.29 3.08
N GLU A 117 22.71 2.79 3.37
CA GLU A 117 23.31 2.78 4.72
C GLU A 117 23.58 4.19 5.25
N ASN A 118 23.94 5.12 4.36
CA ASN A 118 24.19 6.52 4.69
C ASN A 118 22.91 7.40 4.73
N SER A 119 21.74 6.80 4.56
CA SER A 119 20.46 7.53 4.53
C SER A 119 19.41 6.80 5.39
N TYR A 120 18.36 6.29 4.78
CA TYR A 120 17.24 5.60 5.44
C TYR A 120 17.42 4.07 5.37
N LYS A 121 18.38 3.54 6.13
CA LYS A 121 18.78 2.12 6.08
C LYS A 121 17.63 1.13 6.34
N ASN A 122 16.61 1.55 7.09
CA ASN A 122 15.44 0.71 7.40
C ASN A 122 14.44 0.65 6.23
N CYS A 123 14.60 1.49 5.21
CA CYS A 123 13.76 1.46 4.02
C CYS A 123 14.42 0.61 2.93
N TRP A 124 13.70 -0.34 2.36
CA TRP A 124 14.25 -1.17 1.28
C TRP A 124 14.23 -0.46 -0.09
N TYR A 125 13.46 0.61 -0.24
CA TYR A 125 13.46 1.55 -1.37
C TYR A 125 13.91 2.93 -0.90
N LYS A 126 14.37 3.77 -1.81
CA LYS A 126 14.66 5.19 -1.51
C LYS A 126 13.35 5.95 -1.40
N PRO A 127 13.05 6.52 -0.22
CA PRO A 127 11.87 7.36 -0.04
C PRO A 127 12.11 8.77 -0.61
N LEU A 128 11.02 9.51 -0.81
CA LEU A 128 11.06 10.97 -0.85
C LEU A 128 11.55 11.48 0.51
N ASP A 129 12.35 12.55 0.49
CA ASP A 129 12.93 13.14 1.71
C ASP A 129 12.67 14.65 1.81
N ASN A 130 12.44 15.31 0.71
CA ASN A 130 12.04 16.70 0.67
C ASN A 130 10.58 16.85 1.11
N GLN A 131 10.31 17.71 2.11
CA GLN A 131 8.96 17.87 2.67
C GLN A 131 7.92 18.32 1.61
N LYS A 132 8.31 19.18 0.68
CA LYS A 132 7.38 19.64 -0.39
C LYS A 132 6.98 18.48 -1.30
N GLU A 133 7.93 17.61 -1.67
CA GLU A 133 7.66 16.43 -2.49
C GLU A 133 6.80 15.41 -1.73
N ILE A 134 7.06 15.23 -0.43
CA ILE A 134 6.26 14.39 0.45
C ILE A 134 4.82 14.92 0.52
N ASN A 135 4.64 16.22 0.71
CA ASN A 135 3.31 16.84 0.74
C ASN A 135 2.54 16.58 -0.57
N LEU A 136 3.21 16.74 -1.72
CA LEU A 136 2.59 16.46 -3.02
C LEU A 136 2.19 14.97 -3.13
N ALA A 137 3.07 14.05 -2.77
CA ALA A 137 2.81 12.61 -2.86
C ALA A 137 1.69 12.17 -1.90
N VAL A 138 1.67 12.70 -0.67
CA VAL A 138 0.63 12.42 0.32
C VAL A 138 -0.70 13.04 -0.11
N ASN A 139 -0.71 14.31 -0.56
CA ASN A 139 -1.92 14.95 -1.10
C ASN A 139 -2.50 14.17 -2.28
N PHE A 140 -1.62 13.67 -3.17
CA PHE A 140 -2.03 12.82 -4.29
C PHE A 140 -2.71 11.54 -3.79
N ALA A 141 -2.07 10.81 -2.89
CA ALA A 141 -2.59 9.55 -2.39
C ALA A 141 -3.91 9.72 -1.63
N LEU A 142 -4.00 10.74 -0.75
CA LEU A 142 -5.22 11.05 0.00
C LEU A 142 -6.34 11.61 -0.90
N SER A 143 -6.02 12.08 -2.10
CA SER A 143 -7.02 12.46 -3.11
C SER A 143 -7.54 11.27 -3.92
N GLN A 144 -6.94 10.08 -3.79
CA GLN A 144 -7.54 8.81 -4.22
C GLN A 144 -8.46 8.30 -3.10
N HIS A 145 -9.42 7.45 -3.40
CA HIS A 145 -10.35 6.93 -2.40
C HIS A 145 -9.70 5.92 -1.45
N ILE A 146 -8.71 6.35 -0.66
CA ILE A 146 -8.02 5.51 0.33
C ILE A 146 -8.52 5.79 1.76
N THR A 147 -8.42 4.78 2.62
CA THR A 147 -8.79 4.90 4.05
C THR A 147 -7.63 5.48 4.86
N SER A 148 -6.41 5.01 4.60
CA SER A 148 -5.20 5.50 5.25
C SER A 148 -3.96 5.16 4.42
N PHE A 149 -2.80 5.73 4.74
CA PHE A 149 -1.53 5.29 4.18
C PHE A 149 -0.54 4.87 5.26
N LEU A 150 0.37 3.99 4.88
CA LEU A 150 1.46 3.52 5.73
C LEU A 150 2.74 4.26 5.34
N PRO A 151 3.33 5.05 6.25
CA PRO A 151 4.61 5.71 5.98
C PRO A 151 5.76 4.69 5.90
N PRO A 152 6.93 5.08 5.34
CA PRO A 152 8.12 4.25 5.37
C PRO A 152 8.55 3.88 6.78
N GLY A 153 9.26 2.75 6.95
CA GLY A 153 9.71 2.21 8.24
C GLY A 153 10.86 2.98 8.90
N ASP A 154 10.83 4.31 8.84
CA ASP A 154 11.78 5.22 9.48
C ASP A 154 11.03 6.32 10.23
N HIS A 155 11.38 6.55 11.49
CA HIS A 155 10.66 7.48 12.36
C HIS A 155 10.71 8.95 11.87
N LYS A 156 11.79 9.38 11.23
CA LYS A 156 11.88 10.75 10.67
C LYS A 156 10.91 10.91 9.51
N LEU A 157 10.81 9.89 8.66
CA LEU A 157 9.87 9.87 7.55
C LEU A 157 8.43 9.75 8.03
N PHE A 158 8.20 9.03 9.14
CA PHE A 158 6.89 8.98 9.78
C PHE A 158 6.39 10.38 10.16
N TYR A 159 7.22 11.18 10.85
CA TYR A 159 6.84 12.55 11.23
C TYR A 159 6.66 13.47 10.02
N LYS A 160 7.49 13.35 8.99
CA LYS A 160 7.29 14.09 7.72
C LYS A 160 5.97 13.72 7.03
N GLY A 161 5.62 12.44 7.06
CA GLY A 161 4.33 11.97 6.55
C GLY A 161 3.15 12.49 7.37
N LEU A 162 3.27 12.52 8.71
CA LEU A 162 2.25 13.07 9.59
C LEU A 162 2.04 14.58 9.35
N GLU A 163 3.12 15.36 9.25
CA GLU A 163 3.07 16.78 8.89
C GLU A 163 2.35 16.99 7.55
N ALA A 164 2.60 16.12 6.56
CA ALA A 164 1.92 16.20 5.27
C ALA A 164 0.41 15.93 5.39
N VAL A 165 -0.01 15.00 6.28
CA VAL A 165 -1.43 14.73 6.54
C VAL A 165 -2.10 15.91 7.25
N GLU A 166 -1.45 16.48 8.27
CA GLU A 166 -1.97 17.64 9.00
C GLU A 166 -2.19 18.84 8.08
N ASN A 167 -1.36 18.98 7.04
CA ASN A 167 -1.44 20.02 6.04
C ASN A 167 -2.13 19.57 4.74
N TYR A 168 -2.91 18.49 4.79
CA TYR A 168 -3.57 17.94 3.61
C TYR A 168 -4.44 18.96 2.90
N LYS A 169 -4.31 18.98 1.58
CA LYS A 169 -5.22 19.64 0.66
C LYS A 169 -5.42 18.77 -0.58
N LYS A 170 -6.60 18.83 -1.15
CA LYS A 170 -6.87 18.12 -2.40
C LYS A 170 -5.92 18.62 -3.49
N ILE A 171 -5.21 17.69 -4.13
CA ILE A 171 -4.21 18.00 -5.13
C ILE A 171 -4.86 18.61 -6.40
N ASP A 172 -4.22 19.65 -6.96
CA ASP A 172 -4.64 20.26 -8.22
C ASP A 172 -3.79 19.76 -9.42
N GLN A 173 -4.19 20.16 -10.64
CA GLN A 173 -3.49 19.74 -11.86
C GLN A 173 -2.05 20.28 -11.95
N LYS A 174 -1.77 21.45 -11.41
CA LYS A 174 -0.42 22.02 -11.37
C LYS A 174 0.50 21.18 -10.47
N GLU A 175 0.00 20.76 -9.32
CA GLU A 175 0.71 19.91 -8.37
C GLU A 175 0.91 18.49 -8.93
N ILE A 176 -0.07 17.95 -9.65
CA ILE A 176 0.08 16.69 -10.40
C ILE A 176 1.22 16.78 -11.42
N ASN A 177 1.29 17.89 -12.17
CA ASN A 177 2.38 18.12 -13.13
C ASN A 177 3.76 18.23 -12.42
N GLN A 178 3.81 18.78 -11.21
CA GLN A 178 5.05 18.80 -10.41
C GLN A 178 5.47 17.38 -10.01
N LEU A 179 4.53 16.53 -9.56
CA LEU A 179 4.80 15.11 -9.26
C LEU A 179 5.35 14.36 -10.48
N ILE A 180 4.75 14.55 -11.65
CA ILE A 180 5.23 13.94 -12.90
C ILE A 180 6.69 14.33 -13.18
N ASN A 181 7.06 15.58 -12.93
CA ASN A 181 8.39 16.11 -13.17
C ASN A 181 9.45 15.58 -12.19
N ILE A 182 9.09 15.21 -10.96
CA ILE A 182 10.03 14.61 -9.99
C ILE A 182 10.73 13.37 -10.58
N ASN A 183 10.05 12.60 -11.41
CA ASN A 183 10.59 11.36 -12.00
C ASN A 183 11.01 11.47 -13.48
N ASN A 184 10.97 12.64 -14.10
CA ASN A 184 11.35 12.77 -15.52
C ASN A 184 12.81 12.38 -15.80
N ASN A 185 13.66 12.40 -14.78
CA ASN A 185 15.08 12.03 -14.86
C ASN A 185 15.36 10.54 -14.48
N LEU A 186 14.33 9.76 -14.19
CA LEU A 186 14.50 8.34 -13.89
C LEU A 186 14.25 7.50 -15.15
N PRO A 187 15.06 6.46 -15.42
CA PRO A 187 14.83 5.56 -16.54
C PRO A 187 13.42 4.95 -16.48
N ILE A 188 12.76 4.88 -17.65
CA ILE A 188 11.47 4.19 -17.78
C ILE A 188 11.66 2.72 -17.40
N GLY A 189 10.90 2.25 -16.43
CA GLY A 189 10.98 0.85 -15.94
C GLY A 189 11.82 0.62 -14.70
N SER A 190 12.67 1.58 -14.27
CA SER A 190 13.48 1.46 -13.04
C SER A 190 12.64 1.35 -11.74
N ASN A 191 11.35 1.56 -11.82
CA ASN A 191 10.44 1.60 -10.67
C ASN A 191 9.44 0.44 -10.62
N LYS A 192 9.36 -0.44 -11.64
CA LYS A 192 8.47 -1.62 -11.55
C LYS A 192 8.80 -2.49 -10.33
N GLU A 193 10.07 -2.70 -10.07
CA GLU A 193 10.56 -3.54 -8.96
C GLU A 193 10.30 -2.96 -7.56
N ILE A 194 10.07 -1.64 -7.42
CA ILE A 194 9.67 -1.06 -6.12
C ILE A 194 8.27 -1.53 -5.73
N TYR A 195 7.48 -1.92 -6.70
CA TYR A 195 6.04 -2.08 -6.54
C TYR A 195 5.58 -3.53 -6.62
N ILE A 196 6.49 -4.44 -6.97
CA ILE A 196 6.24 -5.88 -7.07
C ILE A 196 6.54 -6.60 -5.76
#